data_5b577f9cec6888fd27df9e2b5c5119d9
#
_entry.id   5b577f9cec6888fd27df9e2b5c5119d9
#
_cell.length_a   1.000
_cell.length_b   1.000
_cell.length_c   1.000
_cell.angle_alpha   90.00
_cell.angle_beta   90.00
_cell.angle_gamma   90.00
#
_symmetry.space_group_name_H-M   'P 1'
#
loop_
_entity.id
_entity.type
_entity.pdbx_description
1 polymer ?
#
loop_
_entity_poly.entity_id
_entity_poly.type
_entity_poly.pdbx_seq_one_letter_code
_entity_poly.pdbx_strand_id
1 'polypeptide(L)'
;MEAGFNEFFYLAMKALGAGIAMFGAIGAGIGVGIAASGGLQAMGRNPDAAPVIQTNMILGMAFAEAVAIYALAVALIIVFAA
;
A
#
# COMPACT_ATOMS: atom_id res chain seq x y z
N MET A 1 -1.20 13.79 28.38
CA MET A 1 -1.74 14.69 27.36
C MET A 1 -2.35 15.91 28.03
N GLU A 2 -1.93 17.07 27.60
CA GLU A 2 -2.28 18.31 28.25
C GLU A 2 -3.16 19.18 27.38
N ALA A 3 -3.37 20.43 27.80
CA ALA A 3 -4.14 21.40 27.04
C ALA A 3 -5.59 20.96 26.76
N GLY A 4 -6.23 20.34 27.76
CA GLY A 4 -7.64 19.97 27.66
C GLY A 4 -7.94 18.64 27.03
N PHE A 5 -6.94 17.96 26.55
CA PHE A 5 -7.13 16.62 25.98
C PHE A 5 -6.93 15.56 27.05
N ASN A 6 -7.77 14.54 27.04
CA ASN A 6 -7.59 13.41 27.93
C ASN A 6 -6.93 12.24 27.18
N GLU A 7 -6.58 11.20 27.92
CA GLU A 7 -5.91 10.06 27.38
C GLU A 7 -6.76 9.31 26.34
N PHE A 8 -8.07 9.23 26.59
CA PHE A 8 -8.96 8.56 25.65
C PHE A 8 -9.01 9.29 24.31
N PHE A 9 -9.05 10.61 24.33
CA PHE A 9 -9.02 11.40 23.11
C PHE A 9 -7.72 11.17 22.35
N TYR A 10 -6.59 11.18 23.05
CA TYR A 10 -5.29 10.92 22.44
C TYR A 10 -5.24 9.55 21.78
N LEU A 11 -5.70 8.52 22.49
CA LEU A 11 -5.70 7.15 21.94
C LEU A 11 -6.64 7.03 20.75
N ALA A 12 -7.79 7.68 20.80
CA ALA A 12 -8.75 7.65 19.70
C ALA A 12 -8.17 8.32 18.45
N MET A 13 -7.54 9.47 18.61
CA MET A 13 -6.95 10.19 17.48
C MET A 13 -5.76 9.43 16.90
N LYS A 14 -4.98 8.79 17.75
CA LYS A 14 -3.86 7.94 17.34
C LYS A 14 -4.35 6.76 16.49
N ALA A 15 -5.40 6.09 16.94
CA ALA A 15 -5.99 4.98 16.19
C ALA A 15 -6.56 5.47 14.86
N LEU A 16 -7.25 6.60 14.88
CA LEU A 16 -7.81 7.19 13.66
C LEU A 16 -6.70 7.59 12.69
N GLY A 17 -5.64 8.20 13.18
CA GLY A 17 -4.50 8.59 12.37
C GLY A 17 -3.83 7.39 11.70
N ALA A 18 -3.66 6.30 12.44
CA ALA A 18 -3.10 5.07 11.91
C ALA A 18 -3.99 4.49 10.80
N GLY A 19 -5.31 4.50 11.03
CA GLY A 19 -6.27 4.04 10.03
C GLY A 19 -6.24 4.89 8.77
N ILE A 20 -6.16 6.21 8.92
CA ILE A 20 -6.07 7.12 7.77
C ILE A 20 -4.75 6.90 7.01
N ALA A 21 -3.66 6.65 7.71
CA ALA A 21 -2.38 6.37 7.07
C ALA A 21 -2.48 5.16 6.12
N MET A 22 -3.30 4.17 6.47
CA MET A 22 -3.50 2.99 5.64
C MET A 22 -4.26 3.27 4.34
N PHE A 23 -4.86 4.44 4.17
CA PHE A 23 -5.48 4.81 2.89
C PHE A 23 -4.45 4.84 1.76
N GLY A 24 -3.17 5.03 2.07
CA GLY A 24 -2.12 4.93 1.07
C GLY A 24 -2.05 3.56 0.40
N ALA A 25 -2.50 2.51 1.08
CA ALA A 25 -2.52 1.16 0.52
C ALA A 25 -3.57 1.00 -0.60
N ILE A 26 -4.58 1.84 -0.65
CA ILE A 26 -5.62 1.80 -1.69
C ILE A 26 -4.99 2.01 -3.06
N GLY A 27 -4.19 3.06 -3.21
CA GLY A 27 -3.51 3.35 -4.46
C GLY A 27 -2.57 2.23 -4.88
N ALA A 28 -1.81 1.69 -3.93
CA ALA A 28 -0.91 0.57 -4.18
C ALA A 28 -1.68 -0.65 -4.66
N GLY A 29 -2.80 -0.99 -4.01
CA GLY A 29 -3.62 -2.12 -4.42
C GLY A 29 -4.18 -1.95 -5.83
N ILE A 30 -4.68 -0.76 -6.15
CA ILE A 30 -5.16 -0.45 -7.49
C ILE A 30 -4.01 -0.55 -8.50
N GLY A 31 -2.85 0.02 -8.17
CA GLY A 31 -1.68 -0.03 -9.04
C GLY A 31 -1.22 -1.43 -9.33
N VAL A 32 -1.14 -2.29 -8.31
CA VAL A 32 -0.80 -3.71 -8.46
C VAL A 32 -1.81 -4.40 -9.37
N GLY A 33 -3.12 -4.13 -9.16
CA GLY A 33 -4.17 -4.72 -9.98
C GLY A 33 -4.06 -4.30 -11.45
N ILE A 34 -3.80 -3.02 -11.70
CA ILE A 34 -3.63 -2.52 -13.07
C ILE A 34 -2.41 -3.15 -13.74
N ALA A 35 -1.29 -3.21 -13.02
CA ALA A 35 -0.07 -3.82 -13.54
C ALA A 35 -0.29 -5.30 -13.87
N ALA A 36 -0.95 -6.03 -12.97
CA ALA A 36 -1.26 -7.44 -13.18
C ALA A 36 -2.18 -7.63 -14.38
N SER A 37 -3.24 -6.83 -14.48
CA SER A 37 -4.18 -6.89 -15.58
C SER A 37 -3.49 -6.64 -16.92
N GLY A 38 -2.67 -5.59 -16.98
CA GLY A 38 -1.92 -5.26 -18.20
C GLY A 38 -0.95 -6.36 -18.62
N GLY A 39 -0.22 -6.91 -17.65
CA GLY A 39 0.71 -7.98 -17.90
C GLY A 39 0.03 -9.26 -18.37
N LEU A 40 -1.06 -9.65 -17.72
CA LEU A 40 -1.81 -10.84 -18.08
C LEU A 40 -2.40 -10.73 -19.49
N GLN A 41 -2.95 -9.55 -19.83
CA GLN A 41 -3.47 -9.31 -21.17
C GLN A 41 -2.37 -9.36 -22.22
N ALA A 42 -1.21 -8.79 -21.92
CA ALA A 42 -0.08 -8.79 -22.82
C ALA A 42 0.43 -10.22 -23.07
N MET A 43 0.50 -11.05 -22.02
CA MET A 43 0.89 -12.45 -22.15
C MET A 43 -0.11 -13.24 -22.98
N GLY A 44 -1.41 -12.92 -22.82
CA GLY A 44 -2.46 -13.55 -23.61
C GLY A 44 -2.35 -13.23 -25.10
N ARG A 45 -1.91 -12.01 -25.44
CA ARG A 45 -1.73 -11.60 -26.83
C ARG A 45 -0.42 -12.11 -27.44
N ASN A 46 0.59 -12.29 -26.61
CA ASN A 46 1.91 -12.67 -27.06
C ASN A 46 2.52 -13.71 -26.12
N PRO A 47 2.07 -14.97 -26.20
CA PRO A 47 2.56 -16.02 -25.31
C PRO A 47 4.06 -16.25 -25.40
N ASP A 48 4.67 -16.01 -26.55
CA ASP A 48 6.10 -16.20 -26.73
C ASP A 48 6.92 -15.23 -25.87
N ALA A 49 6.36 -14.05 -25.56
CA ALA A 49 7.00 -13.06 -24.73
C ALA A 49 6.63 -13.19 -23.24
N ALA A 50 5.84 -14.19 -22.86
CA ALA A 50 5.33 -14.33 -21.50
C ALA A 50 6.43 -14.29 -20.43
N PRO A 51 7.59 -14.95 -20.58
CA PRO A 51 8.62 -14.89 -19.55
C PRO A 51 9.13 -13.47 -19.29
N VAL A 52 9.34 -12.68 -20.34
CA VAL A 52 9.80 -11.29 -20.20
C VAL A 52 8.70 -10.42 -19.61
N ILE A 53 7.48 -10.58 -20.08
CA ILE A 53 6.32 -9.82 -19.58
C ILE A 53 6.11 -10.12 -18.11
N GLN A 54 6.17 -11.38 -17.71
CA GLN A 54 5.97 -11.78 -16.32
C GLN A 54 7.01 -11.14 -15.39
N THR A 55 8.28 -11.13 -15.79
CA THR A 55 9.34 -10.54 -14.98
C THR A 55 9.09 -9.04 -14.78
N ASN A 56 8.77 -8.32 -15.84
CA ASN A 56 8.52 -6.89 -15.75
C ASN A 56 7.23 -6.58 -15.01
N MET A 57 6.21 -7.42 -15.16
CA MET A 57 4.94 -7.28 -14.44
C MET A 57 5.17 -7.41 -12.93
N ILE A 58 5.91 -8.44 -12.51
CA ILE A 58 6.19 -8.65 -11.08
C ILE A 58 7.01 -7.50 -10.52
N LEU A 59 7.98 -7.00 -11.28
CA LEU A 59 8.78 -5.87 -10.86
C LEU A 59 7.91 -4.62 -10.66
N GLY A 60 7.03 -4.33 -11.61
CA GLY A 60 6.10 -3.21 -11.49
C GLY A 60 5.15 -3.36 -10.31
N MET A 61 4.65 -4.57 -10.10
CA MET A 61 3.78 -4.86 -8.96
C MET A 61 4.52 -4.67 -7.63
N ALA A 62 5.79 -5.09 -7.57
CA ALA A 62 6.59 -4.94 -6.36
C ALA A 62 6.83 -3.47 -6.01
N PHE A 63 7.12 -2.63 -7.01
CA PHE A 63 7.28 -1.20 -6.77
C PHE A 63 5.98 -0.55 -6.32
N ALA A 64 4.85 -0.93 -6.91
CA ALA A 64 3.54 -0.41 -6.49
C ALA A 64 3.22 -0.85 -5.06
N GLU A 65 3.51 -2.10 -4.70
CA GLU A 65 3.26 -2.63 -3.37
C GLU A 65 4.12 -1.95 -2.31
N ALA A 66 5.32 -1.50 -2.67
CA ALA A 66 6.21 -0.81 -1.74
C ALA A 66 5.54 0.42 -1.12
N VAL A 67 4.66 1.09 -1.85
CA VAL A 67 3.91 2.25 -1.33
C VAL A 67 2.99 1.82 -0.18
N ALA A 68 2.34 0.65 -0.30
CA ALA A 68 1.51 0.12 0.79
C ALA A 68 2.36 -0.22 2.02
N ILE A 69 3.57 -0.71 1.82
CA ILE A 69 4.48 -1.01 2.92
C ILE A 69 4.88 0.27 3.65
N TYR A 70 5.13 1.37 2.91
CA TYR A 70 5.41 2.67 3.53
C TYR A 70 4.21 3.16 4.34
N ALA A 71 2.99 3.02 3.82
CA ALA A 71 1.79 3.39 4.55
C ALA A 71 1.64 2.57 5.83
N LEU A 72 1.90 1.27 5.75
CA LEU A 72 1.87 0.38 6.91
C LEU A 72 2.94 0.79 7.94
N ALA A 73 4.14 1.11 7.50
CA ALA A 73 5.21 1.55 8.40
C ALA A 73 4.80 2.81 9.16
N VAL A 74 4.20 3.79 8.47
CA VAL A 74 3.72 5.00 9.11
C VAL A 74 2.61 4.69 10.12
N ALA A 75 1.68 3.81 9.75
CA ALA A 75 0.59 3.41 10.65
C ALA A 75 1.13 2.74 11.92
N LEU A 76 2.12 1.85 11.78
CA LEU A 76 2.73 1.16 12.91
C LEU A 76 3.50 2.13 13.81
N ILE A 77 4.20 3.09 13.22
CA ILE A 77 4.89 4.13 13.98
C ILE A 77 3.89 4.93 14.80
N ILE A 78 2.76 5.30 14.21
CA ILE A 78 1.71 6.03 14.92
C ILE A 78 1.18 5.21 16.09
N VAL A 79 0.93 3.92 15.87
CA VAL A 79 0.34 3.06 16.91
C VAL A 79 1.32 2.81 18.05
N PHE A 80 2.60 2.56 17.75
CA PHE A 80 3.54 2.08 18.75
C PHE A 80 4.53 3.13 19.24
N ALA A 81 4.79 4.18 18.47
CA ALA A 81 5.82 5.16 18.81
C ALA A 81 5.29 6.57 19.09
N ALA A 82 4.06 6.85 18.73
CA ALA A 82 3.48 8.19 18.96
C ALA A 82 2.64 8.31 20.25
#